data_9906eb6ac97ecb18441733749258c239
#
_entry.id   9906eb6ac97ecb18441733749258c239
#
_cell.length_a   1.000
_cell.length_b   1.000
_cell.length_c   1.000
_cell.angle_alpha   90.00
_cell.angle_beta   90.00
_cell.angle_gamma   90.00
#
_symmetry.space_group_name_H-M   'P 1'
#
loop_
_entity.id
_entity.type
_entity.pdbx_description
1 polymer ?
#
loop_
_entity_poly.entity_id
_entity_poly.type
_entity_poly.pdbx_seq_one_letter_code
_entity_poly.pdbx_strand_id
1 'polypeptide(L)'
;ENANWPDIVASFRVTAPTGTSPFGIKLGTPDPTNNNLTTPSRLPTGNGIWAFTAGLSFLRTYDPIVLFANVAYTYNVARSFDDISTIEGTTQPAKVKLGDIVQVGAGMALALNDKTALSISYSTAISRATKTATPGGPCTTVAGSTTNAASLNFGINYAINKHWTVNGYVNAGMSPDAPNYVIGLRFPYTF
;
A
#
# COMPACT_ATOMS: atom_id res chain seq x y z
N GLU A 1 28.21 15.52 -14.35
CA GLU A 1 27.05 15.54 -13.45
C GLU A 1 26.91 16.95 -12.90
N ASN A 2 25.76 17.57 -13.13
CA ASN A 2 25.49 18.90 -12.61
C ASN A 2 25.13 18.76 -11.12
N ALA A 3 26.03 19.12 -10.23
CA ALA A 3 25.87 19.06 -8.76
C ALA A 3 24.63 19.81 -8.21
N ASN A 4 23.91 20.54 -9.08
CA ASN A 4 22.75 21.36 -8.70
C ASN A 4 21.39 20.67 -8.90
N TRP A 5 21.32 19.49 -9.51
CA TRP A 5 20.07 18.76 -9.75
C TRP A 5 19.91 17.60 -8.77
N PRO A 6 18.68 17.30 -8.31
CA PRO A 6 18.43 16.11 -7.52
C PRO A 6 18.57 14.86 -8.40
N ASP A 7 18.95 13.74 -7.80
CA ASP A 7 18.86 12.44 -8.43
C ASP A 7 17.38 12.08 -8.60
N ILE A 8 17.00 11.67 -9.81
CA ILE A 8 15.63 11.32 -10.17
C ILE A 8 15.61 9.86 -10.60
N VAL A 9 14.76 9.08 -9.93
CA VAL A 9 14.52 7.68 -10.28
C VAL A 9 13.08 7.52 -10.70
N ALA A 10 12.87 7.11 -11.95
CA ALA A 10 11.56 6.69 -12.44
C ALA A 10 11.37 5.19 -12.21
N SER A 11 10.20 4.79 -11.74
CA SER A 11 9.83 3.40 -11.50
C SER A 11 8.53 3.05 -12.19
N PHE A 12 8.45 1.81 -12.68
CA PHE A 12 7.22 1.25 -13.24
C PHE A 12 7.03 -0.17 -12.70
N ARG A 13 5.82 -0.45 -12.20
CA ARG A 13 5.47 -1.76 -11.65
C ARG A 13 4.16 -2.24 -12.28
N VAL A 14 4.13 -3.52 -12.64
CA VAL A 14 2.93 -4.21 -13.09
C VAL A 14 2.57 -5.27 -12.05
N THR A 15 1.33 -5.28 -11.60
CA THR A 15 0.78 -6.29 -10.71
C THR A 15 -0.22 -7.13 -11.49
N ALA A 16 0.09 -8.41 -11.66
CA ALA A 16 -0.76 -9.37 -12.36
C ALA A 16 -1.70 -10.09 -11.37
N PRO A 17 -2.94 -10.44 -11.78
CA PRO A 17 -3.92 -11.12 -10.94
C PRO A 17 -3.66 -12.64 -10.86
N THR A 18 -2.49 -13.05 -10.38
CA THR A 18 -2.07 -14.47 -10.28
C THR A 18 -2.55 -15.14 -8.99
N GLY A 19 -2.97 -14.35 -7.99
CA GLY A 19 -3.50 -14.86 -6.73
C GLY A 19 -5.00 -15.16 -6.79
N THR A 20 -5.52 -15.83 -5.74
CA THR A 20 -6.96 -16.02 -5.55
C THR A 20 -7.64 -14.69 -5.33
N SER A 21 -8.59 -14.35 -6.21
CA SER A 21 -9.41 -13.13 -6.12
C SER A 21 -10.28 -13.16 -4.85
N PRO A 22 -10.55 -12.02 -4.20
CA PRO A 22 -11.54 -11.93 -3.12
C PRO A 22 -12.98 -12.10 -3.62
N PHE A 23 -13.20 -12.02 -4.93
CA PHE A 23 -14.51 -12.18 -5.57
C PHE A 23 -14.71 -13.60 -6.08
N GLY A 24 -15.92 -14.15 -5.91
CA GLY A 24 -16.28 -15.50 -6.33
C GLY A 24 -15.74 -16.60 -5.39
N ILE A 25 -15.31 -16.26 -4.18
CA ILE A 25 -14.96 -17.23 -3.16
C ILE A 25 -16.27 -17.80 -2.58
N LYS A 26 -16.41 -19.12 -2.60
CA LYS A 26 -17.56 -19.77 -1.96
C LYS A 26 -17.57 -19.47 -0.47
N LEU A 27 -18.72 -19.04 0.00
CA LEU A 27 -18.99 -18.86 1.42
C LEU A 27 -19.54 -20.18 1.99
N GLY A 28 -19.25 -20.45 3.22
CA GLY A 28 -19.78 -21.60 3.95
C GLY A 28 -20.13 -21.24 5.37
N THR A 29 -21.09 -21.93 5.94
CA THR A 29 -21.51 -21.80 7.34
C THR A 29 -20.80 -22.86 8.16
N PRO A 30 -19.76 -22.53 8.94
CA PRO A 30 -18.98 -23.50 9.70
C PRO A 30 -19.83 -24.21 10.78
N ASP A 31 -20.83 -23.52 11.30
CA ASP A 31 -21.79 -24.03 12.27
C ASP A 31 -23.20 -24.05 11.69
N PRO A 32 -23.76 -25.23 11.39
CA PRO A 32 -25.10 -25.34 10.83
C PRO A 32 -26.21 -24.76 11.72
N THR A 33 -25.91 -24.56 13.01
CA THR A 33 -26.88 -23.99 13.98
C THR A 33 -26.81 -22.47 14.07
N ASN A 34 -25.78 -21.84 13.49
CA ASN A 34 -25.58 -20.39 13.49
C ASN A 34 -25.45 -19.82 12.07
N ASN A 35 -26.59 -19.50 11.47
CA ASN A 35 -26.65 -18.92 10.11
C ASN A 35 -26.08 -17.49 10.01
N ASN A 36 -25.70 -16.86 11.12
CA ASN A 36 -25.09 -15.53 11.11
C ASN A 36 -23.59 -15.57 10.93
N LEU A 37 -22.96 -16.75 10.98
CA LEU A 37 -21.52 -16.93 10.82
C LEU A 37 -21.21 -17.50 9.44
N THR A 38 -20.96 -16.63 8.48
CA THR A 38 -20.53 -17.02 7.15
C THR A 38 -19.04 -16.77 6.99
N THR A 39 -18.29 -17.78 6.57
CA THR A 39 -16.83 -17.69 6.36
C THR A 39 -16.43 -18.05 4.95
N PRO A 40 -15.42 -17.38 4.37
CA PRO A 40 -14.92 -17.76 3.06
C PRO A 40 -14.20 -19.12 3.12
N SER A 41 -14.47 -19.99 2.14
CA SER A 41 -13.83 -21.33 2.04
C SER A 41 -12.33 -21.26 1.73
N ARG A 42 -11.85 -20.13 1.22
CA ARG A 42 -10.45 -19.86 0.92
C ARG A 42 -10.12 -18.42 1.25
N LEU A 43 -8.89 -18.15 1.71
CA LEU A 43 -8.41 -16.79 1.89
C LEU A 43 -8.00 -16.19 0.54
N PRO A 44 -8.35 -14.92 0.27
CA PRO A 44 -7.85 -14.23 -0.90
C PRO A 44 -6.34 -13.98 -0.76
N THR A 45 -5.60 -14.23 -1.85
CA THR A 45 -4.14 -14.01 -1.90
C THR A 45 -3.76 -12.90 -2.87
N GLY A 46 -4.74 -12.23 -3.49
CA GLY A 46 -4.55 -11.11 -4.40
C GLY A 46 -5.86 -10.38 -4.70
N ASN A 47 -5.76 -9.21 -5.33
CA ASN A 47 -6.93 -8.38 -5.66
C ASN A 47 -7.71 -8.90 -6.89
N GLY A 48 -7.14 -9.85 -7.63
CA GLY A 48 -7.78 -10.41 -8.82
C GLY A 48 -7.83 -9.48 -10.02
N ILE A 49 -7.14 -8.33 -10.01
CA ILE A 49 -7.13 -7.34 -11.09
C ILE A 49 -5.70 -6.98 -11.50
N TRP A 50 -5.55 -6.49 -12.73
CA TRP A 50 -4.31 -5.87 -13.17
C TRP A 50 -4.17 -4.47 -12.56
N ALA A 51 -2.98 -4.14 -12.08
CA ALA A 51 -2.64 -2.80 -11.64
C ALA A 51 -1.31 -2.34 -12.24
N PHE A 52 -1.25 -1.08 -12.64
CA PHE A 52 -0.07 -0.43 -13.20
C PHE A 52 0.30 0.75 -12.31
N THR A 53 1.53 0.73 -11.78
CA THR A 53 2.03 1.80 -10.93
C THR A 53 3.19 2.49 -11.62
N ALA A 54 3.11 3.80 -11.78
CA ALA A 54 4.22 4.66 -12.20
C ALA A 54 4.62 5.57 -11.04
N GLY A 55 5.91 5.73 -10.82
CA GLY A 55 6.42 6.54 -9.72
C GLY A 55 7.69 7.30 -10.09
N LEU A 56 7.91 8.42 -9.41
CA LEU A 56 9.11 9.22 -9.44
C LEU A 56 9.61 9.40 -8.01
N SER A 57 10.91 9.23 -7.84
CA SER A 57 11.59 9.49 -6.58
C SER A 57 12.69 10.51 -6.82
N PHE A 58 12.80 11.46 -5.93
CA PHE A 58 13.78 12.54 -5.93
C PHE A 58 14.65 12.40 -4.69
N LEU A 59 15.95 12.52 -4.85
CA LEU A 59 16.90 12.49 -3.76
C LEU A 59 17.93 13.59 -3.97
N ARG A 60 18.25 14.31 -2.90
CA ARG A 60 19.30 15.32 -2.92
C ARG A 60 20.07 15.33 -1.60
N THR A 61 21.37 15.28 -1.72
CA THR A 61 22.26 15.30 -0.57
C THR A 61 22.85 16.67 -0.37
N TYR A 62 22.72 17.15 0.87
CA TYR A 62 23.37 18.36 1.40
C TYR A 62 24.03 17.94 2.71
N ASP A 63 25.34 17.69 2.68
CA ASP A 63 26.04 17.26 3.89
C ASP A 63 25.77 18.20 5.08
N PRO A 64 25.25 17.69 6.21
CA PRO A 64 25.01 16.31 6.60
C PRO A 64 23.54 15.82 6.37
N ILE A 65 22.75 16.48 5.53
CA ILE A 65 21.32 16.23 5.34
C ILE A 65 21.08 15.58 3.96
N VAL A 66 20.22 14.58 3.91
CA VAL A 66 19.68 14.01 2.68
C VAL A 66 18.20 14.32 2.62
N LEU A 67 17.75 15.01 1.58
CA LEU A 67 16.33 15.24 1.28
C LEU A 67 15.83 14.22 0.29
N PHE A 68 14.63 13.71 0.50
CA PHE A 68 13.98 12.80 -0.44
C PHE A 68 12.49 13.09 -0.56
N ALA A 69 11.95 12.83 -1.73
CA ALA A 69 10.52 12.90 -2.01
C ALA A 69 10.15 11.83 -3.02
N ASN A 70 8.91 11.37 -2.98
CA ASN A 70 8.39 10.43 -3.95
C ASN A 70 6.93 10.72 -4.27
N VAL A 71 6.53 10.41 -5.49
CA VAL A 71 5.15 10.40 -5.94
C VAL A 71 4.93 9.16 -6.77
N ALA A 72 3.78 8.50 -6.57
CA ALA A 72 3.40 7.36 -7.38
C ALA A 72 1.89 7.37 -7.65
N TYR A 73 1.51 6.87 -8.82
CA TYR A 73 0.13 6.68 -9.22
C TYR A 73 -0.10 5.23 -9.62
N THR A 74 -1.10 4.61 -9.01
CA THR A 74 -1.52 3.24 -9.33
C THR A 74 -2.87 3.27 -10.03
N TYR A 75 -2.89 2.83 -11.27
CA TYR A 75 -4.10 2.62 -12.05
C TYR A 75 -4.56 1.17 -11.91
N ASN A 76 -5.79 0.97 -11.44
CA ASN A 76 -6.42 -0.33 -11.28
C ASN A 76 -7.34 -0.60 -12.48
N VAL A 77 -7.11 -1.71 -13.20
CA VAL A 77 -7.93 -2.08 -14.36
C VAL A 77 -9.26 -2.66 -13.90
N ALA A 78 -10.36 -2.19 -14.47
CA ALA A 78 -11.67 -2.76 -14.19
C ALA A 78 -11.76 -4.19 -14.73
N ARG A 79 -12.35 -5.09 -13.93
CA ARG A 79 -12.56 -6.50 -14.30
C ARG A 79 -13.97 -6.94 -13.96
N SER A 80 -14.54 -7.82 -14.80
CA SER A 80 -15.81 -8.49 -14.53
C SER A 80 -15.55 -9.76 -13.76
N PHE A 81 -16.39 -10.03 -12.77
CA PHE A 81 -16.42 -11.25 -11.97
C PHE A 81 -17.80 -11.86 -12.07
N ASP A 82 -17.85 -13.17 -12.08
CA ASP A 82 -19.12 -13.93 -12.21
C ASP A 82 -19.93 -13.86 -10.92
N ASP A 83 -19.26 -13.60 -9.79
CA ASP A 83 -19.91 -13.50 -8.49
C ASP A 83 -19.15 -12.55 -7.57
N ILE A 84 -19.85 -11.53 -7.07
CA ILE A 84 -19.38 -10.61 -6.02
C ILE A 84 -20.28 -10.66 -4.78
N SER A 85 -21.15 -11.67 -4.70
CA SER A 85 -22.08 -11.79 -3.58
C SER A 85 -21.35 -11.98 -2.25
N THR A 86 -21.89 -11.38 -1.20
CA THR A 86 -21.42 -11.53 0.18
C THR A 86 -22.35 -12.43 1.01
N ILE A 87 -23.40 -12.99 0.39
CA ILE A 87 -24.41 -13.83 1.02
C ILE A 87 -24.30 -15.23 0.43
N GLU A 88 -24.24 -16.24 1.30
CA GLU A 88 -24.21 -17.65 0.92
C GLU A 88 -25.44 -18.02 0.09
N GLY A 89 -25.23 -18.83 -0.96
CA GLY A 89 -26.30 -19.30 -1.85
C GLY A 89 -26.82 -18.28 -2.86
N THR A 90 -26.28 -17.04 -2.87
CA THR A 90 -26.60 -16.06 -3.90
C THR A 90 -25.44 -15.92 -4.90
N THR A 91 -25.76 -15.52 -6.12
CA THR A 91 -24.77 -15.21 -7.16
C THR A 91 -25.08 -13.86 -7.75
N GLN A 92 -24.11 -12.96 -7.72
CA GLN A 92 -24.28 -11.61 -8.25
C GLN A 92 -23.08 -11.24 -9.12
N PRO A 93 -23.16 -11.41 -10.45
CA PRO A 93 -22.12 -10.98 -11.35
C PRO A 93 -22.01 -9.47 -11.37
N ALA A 94 -20.79 -8.95 -11.43
CA ALA A 94 -20.56 -7.52 -11.60
C ALA A 94 -19.18 -7.20 -12.15
N LYS A 95 -19.07 -5.99 -12.74
CA LYS A 95 -17.81 -5.36 -13.08
C LYS A 95 -17.33 -4.53 -11.89
N VAL A 96 -16.10 -4.75 -11.47
CA VAL A 96 -15.48 -4.04 -10.34
C VAL A 96 -14.31 -3.20 -10.86
N LYS A 97 -14.28 -1.93 -10.49
CA LYS A 97 -13.17 -0.99 -10.70
C LYS A 97 -12.70 -0.52 -9.33
N LEU A 98 -11.61 -1.08 -8.81
CA LEU A 98 -10.99 -0.58 -7.59
C LEU A 98 -10.53 0.87 -7.79
N GLY A 99 -10.60 1.67 -6.74
CA GLY A 99 -10.14 3.04 -6.76
C GLY A 99 -8.66 3.13 -7.15
N ASP A 100 -8.31 4.09 -7.98
CA ASP A 100 -6.92 4.39 -8.29
C ASP A 100 -6.27 5.04 -7.08
N ILE A 101 -4.95 4.81 -6.89
CA ILE A 101 -4.22 5.24 -5.70
C ILE A 101 -3.16 6.27 -6.09
N VAL A 102 -3.16 7.39 -5.37
CA VAL A 102 -2.08 8.37 -5.40
C VAL A 102 -1.28 8.23 -4.12
N GLN A 103 0.02 8.08 -4.24
CA GLN A 103 0.96 8.04 -3.11
C GLN A 103 1.92 9.22 -3.21
N VAL A 104 2.11 9.92 -2.10
CA VAL A 104 3.07 11.02 -1.98
C VAL A 104 3.83 10.86 -0.68
N GLY A 105 5.13 11.06 -0.73
CA GLY A 105 5.98 11.04 0.44
C GLY A 105 7.10 12.08 0.32
N ALA A 106 7.52 12.64 1.44
CA ALA A 106 8.69 13.49 1.51
C ALA A 106 9.31 13.39 2.90
N GLY A 107 10.63 13.57 2.97
CA GLY A 107 11.33 13.47 4.22
C GLY A 107 12.78 13.92 4.12
N MET A 108 13.46 13.81 5.27
CA MET A 108 14.87 14.05 5.37
C MET A 108 15.54 13.02 6.27
N ALA A 109 16.81 12.77 6.00
CA ALA A 109 17.70 12.04 6.87
C ALA A 109 18.90 12.93 7.24
N LEU A 110 19.30 12.88 8.50
CA LEU A 110 20.41 13.63 9.07
C LEU A 110 21.47 12.65 9.56
N ALA A 111 22.68 12.74 9.02
CA ALA A 111 23.83 12.02 9.54
C ALA A 111 24.35 12.77 10.79
N LEU A 112 24.21 12.14 11.97
CA LEU A 112 24.70 12.70 13.23
C LEU A 112 26.21 12.45 13.39
N ASN A 113 26.68 11.31 12.89
CA ASN A 113 28.07 10.89 12.84
C ASN A 113 28.22 9.73 11.84
N ASP A 114 29.42 9.19 11.67
CA ASP A 114 29.76 8.12 10.73
C ASP A 114 28.98 6.81 10.97
N LYS A 115 28.34 6.65 12.13
CA LYS A 115 27.62 5.44 12.52
C LYS A 115 26.11 5.65 12.69
N THR A 116 25.66 6.89 12.89
CA THR A 116 24.27 7.19 13.29
C THR A 116 23.62 8.16 12.34
N ALA A 117 22.47 7.78 11.81
CA ALA A 117 21.61 8.66 11.05
C ALA A 117 20.18 8.64 11.59
N LEU A 118 19.54 9.79 11.65
CA LEU A 118 18.13 9.95 11.97
C LEU A 118 17.35 10.30 10.71
N SER A 119 16.11 9.87 10.64
CA SER A 119 15.21 10.25 9.55
C SER A 119 13.84 10.62 10.06
N ILE A 120 13.23 11.58 9.38
CA ILE A 120 11.82 11.93 9.52
C ILE A 120 11.20 12.04 8.15
N SER A 121 10.01 11.46 7.97
CA SER A 121 9.28 11.56 6.71
C SER A 121 7.78 11.51 6.93
N TYR A 122 7.07 12.18 6.05
CA TYR A 122 5.64 12.08 5.90
C TYR A 122 5.31 11.27 4.66
N SER A 123 4.30 10.42 4.73
CA SER A 123 3.78 9.69 3.59
C SER A 123 2.26 9.61 3.66
N THR A 124 1.62 9.68 2.50
CA THR A 124 0.17 9.51 2.37
C THR A 124 -0.15 8.67 1.14
N ALA A 125 -1.16 7.82 1.26
CA ALA A 125 -1.75 7.05 0.18
C ALA A 125 -3.26 7.32 0.15
N ILE A 126 -3.72 7.92 -0.94
CA ILE A 126 -5.13 8.26 -1.15
C ILE A 126 -5.68 7.33 -2.22
N SER A 127 -6.64 6.49 -1.85
CA SER A 127 -7.39 5.66 -2.77
C SER A 127 -8.73 6.31 -3.09
N ARG A 128 -9.04 6.41 -4.38
CA ARG A 128 -10.37 6.84 -4.83
C ARG A 128 -11.41 5.77 -4.54
N ALA A 129 -12.69 6.16 -4.58
CA ALA A 129 -13.78 5.23 -4.37
C ALA A 129 -13.80 4.11 -5.41
N THR A 130 -14.05 2.90 -4.95
CA THR A 130 -14.34 1.72 -5.79
C THR A 130 -15.69 1.90 -6.46
N LYS A 131 -15.80 1.45 -7.70
CA LYS A 131 -17.05 1.44 -8.46
C LYS A 131 -17.42 0.02 -8.84
N THR A 132 -18.72 -0.27 -8.80
CA THR A 132 -19.28 -1.54 -9.25
C THR A 132 -20.41 -1.29 -10.24
N ALA A 133 -20.59 -2.20 -11.18
CA ALA A 133 -21.70 -2.18 -12.14
C ALA A 133 -22.20 -3.61 -12.34
N THR A 134 -23.50 -3.84 -12.12
CA THR A 134 -24.16 -5.06 -12.52
C THR A 134 -24.28 -5.13 -14.04
N PRO A 135 -24.41 -6.33 -14.67
CA PRO A 135 -24.57 -6.46 -16.11
C PRO A 135 -25.76 -5.63 -16.61
N GLY A 136 -25.50 -4.72 -17.56
CA GLY A 136 -26.53 -3.80 -18.11
C GLY A 136 -26.96 -2.67 -17.19
N GLY A 137 -26.44 -2.60 -15.97
CA GLY A 137 -26.75 -1.55 -15.00
C GLY A 137 -25.76 -0.38 -14.99
N PRO A 138 -26.13 0.73 -14.33
CA PRO A 138 -25.24 1.87 -14.18
C PRO A 138 -24.06 1.56 -13.24
N CYS A 139 -22.95 2.28 -13.43
CA CYS A 139 -21.84 2.24 -12.48
C CYS A 139 -22.23 2.96 -11.19
N THR A 140 -22.18 2.26 -10.08
CA THR A 140 -22.43 2.80 -8.74
C THR A 140 -21.14 2.89 -7.95
N THR A 141 -21.01 3.94 -7.15
CA THR A 141 -19.88 4.12 -6.25
C THR A 141 -20.14 3.39 -4.94
N VAL A 142 -19.19 2.58 -4.51
CA VAL A 142 -19.26 1.89 -3.22
C VAL A 142 -19.02 2.91 -2.10
N ALA A 143 -20.00 3.11 -1.24
CA ALA A 143 -19.88 4.04 -0.11
C ALA A 143 -18.77 3.58 0.85
N GLY A 144 -18.02 4.53 1.40
CA GLY A 144 -16.95 4.24 2.36
C GLY A 144 -15.70 3.55 1.79
N SER A 145 -15.57 3.44 0.46
CA SER A 145 -14.42 2.79 -0.18
C SER A 145 -13.27 3.74 -0.55
N THR A 146 -13.41 5.03 -0.27
CA THR A 146 -12.30 5.99 -0.35
C THR A 146 -11.47 5.87 0.92
N THR A 147 -10.16 5.77 0.77
CA THR A 147 -9.25 5.71 1.92
C THR A 147 -8.16 6.77 1.81
N ASN A 148 -7.74 7.27 2.95
CA ASN A 148 -6.60 8.18 3.09
C ASN A 148 -5.74 7.72 4.25
N ALA A 149 -4.67 7.00 3.95
CA ALA A 149 -3.70 6.52 4.94
C ALA A 149 -2.48 7.45 4.95
N ALA A 150 -2.45 8.37 5.89
CA ALA A 150 -1.34 9.29 6.10
C ALA A 150 -0.58 8.92 7.37
N SER A 151 0.75 9.02 7.33
CA SER A 151 1.60 8.70 8.47
C SER A 151 2.88 9.53 8.52
N LEU A 152 3.35 9.76 9.74
CA LEU A 152 4.63 10.36 10.05
C LEU A 152 5.59 9.26 10.52
N ASN A 153 6.74 9.17 9.88
CA ASN A 153 7.72 8.12 10.12
C ASN A 153 8.98 8.75 10.75
N PHE A 154 9.44 8.15 11.84
CA PHE A 154 10.71 8.45 12.47
C PHE A 154 11.59 7.22 12.37
N GLY A 155 12.84 7.40 11.96
CA GLY A 155 13.79 6.31 11.81
C GLY A 155 15.13 6.64 12.44
N ILE A 156 15.79 5.61 12.94
CA ILE A 156 17.18 5.65 13.39
C ILE A 156 17.93 4.50 12.74
N ASN A 157 19.10 4.81 12.18
CA ASN A 157 20.03 3.83 11.66
C ASN A 157 21.31 3.91 12.47
N TYR A 158 21.79 2.76 12.97
CA TYR A 158 23.03 2.68 13.73
C TYR A 158 23.92 1.55 13.22
N ALA A 159 25.10 1.90 12.70
CA ALA A 159 26.11 0.94 12.28
C ALA A 159 26.89 0.44 13.51
N ILE A 160 26.62 -0.78 13.96
CA ILE A 160 27.35 -1.42 15.06
C ILE A 160 28.79 -1.67 14.66
N ASN A 161 28.98 -2.22 13.44
CA ASN A 161 30.27 -2.46 12.82
C ASN A 161 30.12 -2.49 11.29
N LYS A 162 31.16 -2.90 10.56
CA LYS A 162 31.18 -2.95 9.08
C LYS A 162 30.14 -3.92 8.49
N HIS A 163 29.67 -4.87 9.28
CA HIS A 163 28.75 -5.94 8.82
C HIS A 163 27.32 -5.79 9.37
N TRP A 164 27.16 -5.24 10.57
CA TRP A 164 25.87 -5.14 11.24
C TRP A 164 25.38 -3.71 11.36
N THR A 165 24.14 -3.50 10.99
CA THR A 165 23.40 -2.25 11.22
C THR A 165 22.12 -2.55 11.98
N VAL A 166 21.69 -1.64 12.85
CA VAL A 166 20.35 -1.65 13.49
C VAL A 166 19.53 -0.52 12.88
N ASN A 167 18.37 -0.85 12.37
CA ASN A 167 17.41 0.13 11.88
C ASN A 167 16.17 0.05 12.76
N GLY A 168 15.93 1.09 13.55
CA GLY A 168 14.71 1.27 14.33
C GLY A 168 13.77 2.26 13.62
N TYR A 169 12.49 2.02 13.68
CA TYR A 169 11.51 3.00 13.19
C TYR A 169 10.23 2.99 14.00
N VAL A 170 9.60 4.16 14.05
CA VAL A 170 8.26 4.39 14.58
C VAL A 170 7.46 5.11 13.51
N ASN A 171 6.31 4.55 13.19
CA ASN A 171 5.35 5.14 12.26
C ASN A 171 4.11 5.52 13.07
N ALA A 172 3.70 6.78 13.01
CA ALA A 172 2.51 7.30 13.67
C ALA A 172 1.46 7.64 12.60
N GLY A 173 0.27 7.05 12.69
CA GLY A 173 -0.85 7.36 11.81
C GLY A 173 -1.39 8.76 12.04
N MET A 174 -1.62 9.47 10.94
CA MET A 174 -2.12 10.84 10.92
C MET A 174 -3.56 10.95 10.39
N SER A 175 -4.14 9.81 9.99
CA SER A 175 -5.50 9.73 9.44
C SER A 175 -6.21 8.47 9.93
N PRO A 176 -7.56 8.44 9.89
CA PRO A 176 -8.35 7.29 10.39
C PRO A 176 -8.03 5.96 9.73
N ASP A 177 -7.60 5.99 8.46
CA ASP A 177 -7.31 4.77 7.68
C ASP A 177 -5.85 4.30 7.85
N ALA A 178 -5.02 5.03 8.58
CA ALA A 178 -3.66 4.64 8.90
C ALA A 178 -3.61 3.88 10.24
N PRO A 179 -2.71 2.89 10.41
CA PRO A 179 -2.46 2.30 11.71
C PRO A 179 -2.02 3.35 12.72
N ASN A 180 -2.55 3.33 13.94
CA ASN A 180 -2.21 4.33 14.96
C ASN A 180 -0.70 4.39 15.19
N TYR A 181 -0.07 3.23 15.43
CA TYR A 181 1.38 3.12 15.60
C TYR A 181 1.89 1.81 14.99
N VAL A 182 3.06 1.90 14.36
CA VAL A 182 3.85 0.73 13.95
C VAL A 182 5.27 0.95 14.43
N ILE A 183 5.81 0.00 15.19
CA ILE A 183 7.20 0.03 15.66
C ILE A 183 7.90 -1.17 15.07
N GLY A 184 9.11 -0.97 14.54
CA GLY A 184 9.89 -2.05 13.99
C GLY A 184 11.38 -1.89 14.23
N LEU A 185 12.06 -3.04 14.30
CA LEU A 185 13.50 -3.16 14.36
C LEU A 185 13.96 -4.12 13.26
N ARG A 186 15.05 -3.78 12.58
CA ARG A 186 15.70 -4.62 11.58
C ARG A 186 17.18 -4.67 11.87
N PHE A 187 17.79 -5.82 11.60
CA PHE A 187 19.21 -6.08 11.79
C PHE A 187 19.84 -6.53 10.46
N PRO A 188 20.05 -5.63 9.49
CA PRO A 188 20.71 -5.96 8.25
C PRO A 188 22.14 -6.43 8.48
N TYR A 189 22.56 -7.46 7.74
CA TYR A 189 23.93 -7.97 7.70
C TYR A 189 24.47 -7.80 6.28
N THR A 190 25.65 -7.22 6.17
CA THR A 190 26.39 -7.08 4.90
C THR A 190 27.57 -8.03 4.91
N PHE A 191 27.69 -8.87 3.89
CA PHE A 191 28.77 -9.85 3.70
C PHE A 191 30.08 -9.19 3.27
#